data_7d6dad602cf88c2f6b028e9f5fe54ee3
#
_entry.id   7d6dad602cf88c2f6b028e9f5fe54ee3
#
_cell.length_a   1.000
_cell.length_b   1.000
_cell.length_c   1.000
_cell.angle_alpha   90.00
_cell.angle_beta   90.00
_cell.angle_gamma   90.00
#
_symmetry.space_group_name_H-M   'P 1'
#
loop_
_entity.id
_entity.type
_entity.pdbx_description
1 polymer ?
#
loop_
_entity_poly.entity_id
_entity_poly.type
_entity_poly.pdbx_seq_one_letter_code
_entity_poly.pdbx_strand_id
1 'polypeptide(L)'
;FLPAMTEGAQRHWSDYYWVYIFAFTIGASTTIAEPSLIAVSIKAGEISGGTINPFTLRLAVALGMAFGITLGAWRIVMGLPLQWFVLGAYCLVIVQTLRSPKSIIPLAFDSGGVTTSTITVPIIAALGLGLASSIPGRSALMDGFGMIALACLFPIITVMGYAQIARWQSNRPSKIQPLSGTSVTKSHQGDTHAL
;
A
#
# COMPACT_ATOMS: atom_id res chain seq x y z
N PHE A 1 -7.95 -27.98 -1.98
CA PHE A 1 -9.16 -27.11 -1.91
C PHE A 1 -9.46 -26.35 -3.21
N LEU A 2 -8.77 -26.63 -4.32
CA LEU A 2 -9.14 -26.12 -5.63
C LEU A 2 -10.06 -27.16 -6.30
N PRO A 3 -11.23 -26.79 -6.81
CA PRO A 3 -12.09 -27.73 -7.53
C PRO A 3 -11.32 -28.28 -8.73
N ALA A 4 -11.41 -29.61 -8.95
CA ALA A 4 -10.79 -30.26 -10.09
C ALA A 4 -11.37 -29.64 -11.38
N MET A 5 -10.50 -29.00 -12.17
CA MET A 5 -10.88 -28.33 -13.39
C MET A 5 -11.03 -29.36 -14.51
N THR A 6 -12.24 -29.63 -14.91
CA THR A 6 -12.53 -30.33 -16.16
C THR A 6 -12.36 -29.37 -17.34
N GLU A 7 -11.69 -29.79 -18.40
CA GLU A 7 -11.59 -29.04 -19.65
C GLU A 7 -13.01 -28.70 -20.13
N GLY A 8 -13.33 -27.40 -20.22
CA GLY A 8 -14.64 -26.90 -20.68
C GLY A 8 -15.54 -26.27 -19.60
N ALA A 9 -15.21 -26.35 -18.32
CA ALA A 9 -15.96 -25.64 -17.29
C ALA A 9 -15.79 -24.13 -17.42
N GLN A 10 -16.87 -23.38 -17.53
CA GLN A 10 -16.84 -21.92 -17.51
C GLN A 10 -16.32 -21.49 -16.12
N ARG A 11 -15.18 -20.78 -16.11
CA ARG A 11 -14.56 -20.29 -14.89
C ARG A 11 -15.41 -19.16 -14.31
N HIS A 12 -16.13 -19.45 -13.24
CA HIS A 12 -16.85 -18.42 -12.52
C HIS A 12 -15.91 -17.85 -11.44
N TRP A 13 -15.71 -16.52 -11.40
CA TRP A 13 -14.88 -15.87 -10.41
C TRP A 13 -15.33 -16.14 -8.97
N SER A 14 -16.61 -16.40 -8.77
CA SER A 14 -17.22 -16.71 -7.47
C SER A 14 -16.76 -18.04 -6.87
N ASP A 15 -16.25 -18.98 -7.68
CA ASP A 15 -15.85 -20.31 -7.18
C ASP A 15 -14.49 -20.25 -6.45
N TYR A 16 -13.74 -19.15 -6.65
CA TYR A 16 -12.40 -18.93 -6.12
C TYR A 16 -12.34 -17.87 -5.03
N TYR A 17 -13.45 -17.45 -4.45
CA TYR A 17 -13.47 -16.37 -3.46
C TYR A 17 -12.56 -16.66 -2.25
N TRP A 18 -12.43 -17.90 -1.83
CA TRP A 18 -11.50 -18.29 -0.75
C TRP A 18 -10.04 -18.04 -1.12
N VAL A 19 -9.66 -18.26 -2.38
CA VAL A 19 -8.31 -17.98 -2.88
C VAL A 19 -8.02 -16.49 -2.82
N TYR A 20 -9.01 -15.66 -3.14
CA TYR A 20 -8.84 -14.20 -3.09
C TYR A 20 -8.73 -13.69 -1.65
N ILE A 21 -9.55 -14.20 -0.74
CA ILE A 21 -9.47 -13.88 0.70
C ILE A 21 -8.11 -14.31 1.25
N PHE A 22 -7.65 -15.51 0.90
CA PHE A 22 -6.36 -16.03 1.31
C PHE A 22 -5.20 -15.17 0.76
N ALA A 23 -5.24 -14.83 -0.54
CA ALA A 23 -4.26 -13.97 -1.19
C ALA A 23 -4.20 -12.58 -0.53
N PHE A 24 -5.36 -11.99 -0.23
CA PHE A 24 -5.45 -10.72 0.48
C PHE A 24 -4.85 -10.79 1.87
N THR A 25 -5.23 -11.81 2.63
CA THR A 25 -4.77 -11.99 4.02
C THR A 25 -3.27 -12.23 4.09
N ILE A 26 -2.72 -13.06 3.20
CA ILE A 26 -1.27 -13.29 3.11
C ILE A 26 -0.56 -11.97 2.77
N GLY A 27 -1.02 -11.25 1.75
CA GLY A 27 -0.42 -9.98 1.36
C GLY A 27 -0.40 -8.96 2.48
N ALA A 28 -1.51 -8.80 3.19
CA ALA A 28 -1.60 -7.89 4.32
C ALA A 28 -0.70 -8.33 5.49
N SER A 29 -0.78 -9.59 5.91
CA SER A 29 -0.08 -10.09 7.10
C SER A 29 1.43 -10.12 6.93
N THR A 30 1.94 -10.59 5.79
CA THR A 30 3.39 -10.60 5.52
C THR A 30 3.96 -9.18 5.49
N THR A 31 3.24 -8.24 4.88
CA THR A 31 3.69 -6.85 4.80
C THR A 31 3.65 -6.13 6.15
N ILE A 32 2.61 -6.32 6.96
CA ILE A 32 2.55 -5.73 8.31
C ILE A 32 3.65 -6.27 9.22
N ALA A 33 3.99 -7.55 9.09
CA ALA A 33 5.03 -8.21 9.86
C ALA A 33 6.46 -7.91 9.36
N GLU A 34 6.62 -7.22 8.22
CA GLU A 34 7.92 -6.97 7.58
C GLU A 34 8.78 -6.01 8.41
N PRO A 35 9.93 -6.48 8.98
CA PRO A 35 10.78 -5.64 9.84
C PRO A 35 11.39 -4.43 9.10
N SER A 36 11.74 -4.58 7.84
CA SER A 36 12.30 -3.52 7.02
C SER A 36 11.29 -2.39 6.79
N LEU A 37 10.02 -2.70 6.57
CA LEU A 37 8.95 -1.72 6.48
C LEU A 37 8.72 -0.98 7.80
N ILE A 38 8.88 -1.67 8.94
CA ILE A 38 8.79 -1.04 10.25
C ILE A 38 9.88 0.02 10.39
N ALA A 39 11.14 -0.33 10.09
CA ALA A 39 12.28 0.58 10.18
C ALA A 39 12.12 1.80 9.25
N VAL A 40 11.76 1.58 7.99
CA VAL A 40 11.54 2.64 7.00
C VAL A 40 10.40 3.57 7.42
N SER A 41 9.30 3.04 7.93
CA SER A 41 8.14 3.85 8.34
C SER A 41 8.44 4.74 9.55
N ILE A 42 9.20 4.25 10.53
CA ILE A 42 9.65 5.04 11.67
C ILE A 42 10.56 6.15 11.18
N LYS A 43 11.54 5.83 10.35
CA LYS A 43 12.48 6.82 9.81
C LYS A 43 11.78 7.90 8.96
N ALA A 44 10.80 7.51 8.15
CA ALA A 44 9.97 8.45 7.41
C ALA A 44 9.18 9.40 8.33
N GLY A 45 8.67 8.90 9.44
CA GLY A 45 8.01 9.72 10.48
C GLY A 45 8.96 10.75 11.11
N GLU A 46 10.17 10.34 11.47
CA GLU A 46 11.20 11.22 12.03
C GLU A 46 11.60 12.35 11.04
N ILE A 47 11.95 11.99 9.81
CA ILE A 47 12.40 12.96 8.79
C ILE A 47 11.29 13.92 8.38
N SER A 48 10.04 13.47 8.38
CA SER A 48 8.88 14.32 8.03
C SER A 48 8.44 15.25 9.15
N GLY A 49 9.12 15.25 10.30
CA GLY A 49 8.73 16.05 11.47
C GLY A 49 7.33 15.69 12.01
N GLY A 50 6.94 14.41 11.89
CA GLY A 50 5.64 13.90 12.37
C GLY A 50 4.48 14.08 11.38
N THR A 51 4.71 14.66 10.20
CA THR A 51 3.66 14.83 9.18
C THR A 51 3.19 13.48 8.62
N ILE A 52 4.08 12.50 8.53
CA ILE A 52 3.78 11.13 8.10
C ILE A 52 3.66 10.26 9.34
N ASN A 53 2.47 9.70 9.56
CA ASN A 53 2.27 8.75 10.65
C ASN A 53 2.80 7.37 10.22
N PRO A 54 3.78 6.78 10.94
CA PRO A 54 4.38 5.49 10.59
C PRO A 54 3.36 4.35 10.48
N PHE A 55 2.36 4.32 11.37
CA PHE A 55 1.33 3.28 11.34
C PHE A 55 0.46 3.38 10.10
N THR A 56 0.04 4.60 9.73
CA THR A 56 -0.81 4.81 8.54
C THR A 56 -0.04 4.50 7.25
N LEU A 57 1.25 4.83 7.22
CA LEU A 57 2.12 4.47 6.09
C LEU A 57 2.21 2.94 5.94
N ARG A 58 2.48 2.21 7.03
CA ARG A 58 2.52 0.74 7.02
C ARG A 58 1.20 0.13 6.56
N LEU A 59 0.09 0.67 7.05
CA LEU A 59 -1.24 0.21 6.65
C LEU A 59 -1.51 0.46 5.15
N ALA A 60 -1.13 1.62 4.63
CA ALA A 60 -1.27 1.93 3.21
C ALA A 60 -0.47 0.97 2.33
N VAL A 61 0.78 0.66 2.72
CA VAL A 61 1.65 -0.29 2.03
C VAL A 61 1.06 -1.71 2.09
N ALA A 62 0.59 -2.15 3.26
CA ALA A 62 0.01 -3.47 3.45
C ALA A 62 -1.28 -3.67 2.64
N LEU A 63 -2.14 -2.66 2.58
CA LEU A 63 -3.33 -2.67 1.72
C LEU A 63 -2.95 -2.73 0.25
N GLY A 64 -1.96 -1.95 -0.18
CA GLY A 64 -1.43 -2.01 -1.54
C GLY A 64 -0.99 -3.41 -1.92
N MET A 65 -0.15 -4.03 -1.08
CA MET A 65 0.33 -5.40 -1.29
C MET A 65 -0.84 -6.40 -1.36
N ALA A 66 -1.77 -6.32 -0.41
CA ALA A 66 -2.93 -7.21 -0.36
C ALA A 66 -3.78 -7.11 -1.64
N PHE A 67 -4.07 -5.90 -2.10
CA PHE A 67 -4.79 -5.70 -3.36
C PHE A 67 -3.99 -6.15 -4.59
N GLY A 68 -2.68 -5.89 -4.63
CA GLY A 68 -1.81 -6.31 -5.72
C GLY A 68 -1.78 -7.83 -5.90
N ILE A 69 -1.63 -8.58 -4.79
CA ILE A 69 -1.62 -10.05 -4.81
C ILE A 69 -3.00 -10.60 -5.17
N THR A 70 -4.07 -10.03 -4.61
CA THR A 70 -5.45 -10.45 -4.90
C THR A 70 -5.79 -10.24 -6.37
N LEU A 71 -5.42 -9.08 -6.93
CA LEU A 71 -5.60 -8.79 -8.35
C LEU A 71 -4.78 -9.73 -9.23
N GLY A 72 -3.55 -10.08 -8.80
CA GLY A 72 -2.71 -11.06 -9.46
C GLY A 72 -3.35 -12.44 -9.48
N ALA A 73 -3.91 -12.90 -8.36
CA ALA A 73 -4.63 -14.17 -8.27
C ALA A 73 -5.90 -14.16 -9.15
N TRP A 74 -6.70 -13.11 -9.07
CA TRP A 74 -7.89 -12.96 -9.91
C TRP A 74 -7.56 -13.00 -11.40
N ARG A 75 -6.51 -12.32 -11.83
CA ARG A 75 -6.05 -12.34 -13.21
C ARG A 75 -5.69 -13.75 -13.68
N ILE A 76 -4.98 -14.53 -12.85
CA ILE A 76 -4.59 -15.90 -13.17
C ILE A 76 -5.83 -16.76 -13.37
N VAL A 77 -6.81 -16.66 -12.45
CA VAL A 77 -8.08 -17.42 -12.52
C VAL A 77 -8.86 -17.07 -13.77
N MET A 78 -8.99 -15.76 -14.10
CA MET A 78 -9.74 -15.30 -15.26
C MET A 78 -9.06 -15.57 -16.61
N GLY A 79 -7.81 -15.95 -16.60
CA GLY A 79 -7.11 -16.20 -17.85
C GLY A 79 -6.59 -14.95 -18.55
N LEU A 80 -6.52 -13.81 -17.85
CA LEU A 80 -6.16 -12.53 -18.46
C LEU A 80 -4.65 -12.38 -18.64
N PRO A 81 -4.17 -11.74 -19.74
CA PRO A 81 -2.75 -11.56 -20.01
C PRO A 81 -2.12 -10.57 -19.02
N LEU A 82 -0.92 -10.93 -18.51
CA LEU A 82 -0.17 -10.14 -17.53
C LEU A 82 0.18 -8.74 -18.03
N GLN A 83 0.52 -8.63 -19.32
CA GLN A 83 1.08 -7.43 -19.92
C GLN A 83 0.19 -6.20 -19.73
N TRP A 84 -1.12 -6.35 -19.91
CA TRP A 84 -2.07 -5.25 -19.76
C TRP A 84 -2.17 -4.72 -18.32
N PHE A 85 -2.10 -5.62 -17.34
CA PHE A 85 -2.15 -5.25 -15.92
C PHE A 85 -0.89 -4.53 -15.50
N VAL A 86 0.27 -5.05 -15.91
CA VAL A 86 1.56 -4.43 -15.60
C VAL A 86 1.69 -3.08 -16.30
N LEU A 87 1.34 -3.00 -17.59
CA LEU A 87 1.38 -1.75 -18.35
C LEU A 87 0.44 -0.69 -17.74
N GLY A 88 -0.79 -1.07 -17.39
CA GLY A 88 -1.75 -0.19 -16.74
C GLY A 88 -1.26 0.32 -15.39
N ALA A 89 -0.69 -0.56 -14.57
CA ALA A 89 -0.13 -0.20 -13.27
C ALA A 89 1.07 0.75 -13.42
N TYR A 90 1.98 0.52 -14.39
CA TYR A 90 3.08 1.43 -14.68
C TYR A 90 2.60 2.79 -15.17
N CYS A 91 1.63 2.84 -16.08
CA CYS A 91 1.03 4.10 -16.52
C CYS A 91 0.46 4.89 -15.34
N LEU A 92 -0.23 4.21 -14.43
CA LEU A 92 -0.76 4.83 -13.20
C LEU A 92 0.36 5.35 -12.30
N VAL A 93 1.42 4.57 -12.08
CA VAL A 93 2.60 5.00 -11.29
C VAL A 93 3.25 6.24 -11.92
N ILE A 94 3.43 6.28 -13.24
CA ILE A 94 4.01 7.44 -13.93
C ILE A 94 3.15 8.69 -13.72
N VAL A 95 1.84 8.58 -13.94
CA VAL A 95 0.90 9.69 -13.74
C VAL A 95 0.91 10.19 -12.30
N GLN A 96 0.94 9.28 -11.34
CA GLN A 96 1.03 9.63 -9.91
C GLN A 96 2.37 10.28 -9.57
N THR A 97 3.48 9.78 -10.13
CA THR A 97 4.83 10.35 -9.92
C THR A 97 4.90 11.79 -10.38
N LEU A 98 4.33 12.09 -11.55
CA LEU A 98 4.29 13.46 -12.09
C LEU A 98 3.48 14.43 -11.21
N ARG A 99 2.50 13.92 -10.46
CA ARG A 99 1.62 14.72 -9.58
C ARG A 99 2.05 14.72 -8.11
N SER A 100 2.98 13.86 -7.74
CA SER A 100 3.42 13.69 -6.34
C SER A 100 4.52 14.68 -5.96
N PRO A 101 4.61 15.06 -4.66
CA PRO A 101 5.73 15.84 -4.16
C PRO A 101 7.03 15.07 -4.30
N LYS A 102 8.09 15.77 -4.71
CA LYS A 102 9.41 15.17 -4.93
C LYS A 102 9.99 14.45 -3.69
N SER A 103 9.61 14.89 -2.49
CA SER A 103 10.05 14.30 -1.22
C SER A 103 9.46 12.91 -0.94
N ILE A 104 8.30 12.61 -1.49
CA ILE A 104 7.59 11.33 -1.27
C ILE A 104 7.95 10.27 -2.30
N ILE A 105 8.40 10.69 -3.48
CA ILE A 105 8.70 9.77 -4.60
C ILE A 105 9.72 8.70 -4.19
N PRO A 106 10.89 9.03 -3.58
CA PRO A 106 11.84 8.01 -3.16
C PRO A 106 11.24 7.01 -2.17
N LEU A 107 10.48 7.49 -1.19
CA LEU A 107 9.82 6.65 -0.19
C LEU A 107 8.80 5.70 -0.82
N ALA A 108 8.02 6.18 -1.80
CA ALA A 108 7.03 5.36 -2.49
C ALA A 108 7.70 4.24 -3.31
N PHE A 109 8.75 4.56 -4.07
CA PHE A 109 9.49 3.55 -4.83
C PHE A 109 10.22 2.56 -3.93
N ASP A 110 10.81 3.04 -2.83
CA ASP A 110 11.45 2.19 -1.83
C ASP A 110 10.45 1.23 -1.18
N SER A 111 9.23 1.67 -0.91
CA SER A 111 8.18 0.82 -0.34
C SER A 111 7.87 -0.42 -1.20
N GLY A 112 7.90 -0.30 -2.52
CA GLY A 112 7.74 -1.43 -3.44
C GLY A 112 8.88 -2.44 -3.34
N GLY A 113 10.12 -1.98 -3.16
CA GLY A 113 11.30 -2.83 -2.96
C GLY A 113 11.34 -3.47 -1.57
N VAL A 114 11.07 -2.68 -0.54
CA VAL A 114 11.09 -3.13 0.87
C VAL A 114 10.05 -4.21 1.16
N THR A 115 8.87 -4.15 0.55
CA THR A 115 7.80 -5.14 0.73
C THR A 115 8.05 -6.46 0.01
N THR A 116 8.97 -6.48 -0.95
CA THR A 116 9.39 -7.71 -1.65
C THR A 116 10.68 -8.26 -1.07
N SER A 117 10.61 -8.66 0.18
CA SER A 117 11.71 -9.23 0.95
C SER A 117 11.96 -10.71 0.65
N THR A 118 13.03 -11.25 1.26
CA THR A 118 13.40 -12.66 1.21
C THR A 118 12.32 -13.60 1.76
N ILE A 119 11.38 -13.10 2.56
CA ILE A 119 10.26 -13.88 3.11
C ILE A 119 9.03 -13.73 2.21
N THR A 120 8.70 -12.53 1.83
CA THR A 120 7.46 -12.23 1.10
C THR A 120 7.50 -12.76 -0.33
N VAL A 121 8.61 -12.62 -1.04
CA VAL A 121 8.74 -13.08 -2.45
C VAL A 121 8.54 -14.58 -2.60
N PRO A 122 9.17 -15.46 -1.81
CA PRO A 122 8.92 -16.90 -1.91
C PRO A 122 7.48 -17.30 -1.64
N ILE A 123 6.81 -16.64 -0.69
CA ILE A 123 5.41 -16.91 -0.36
C ILE A 123 4.49 -16.54 -1.54
N ILE A 124 4.70 -15.35 -2.12
CA ILE A 124 3.93 -14.89 -3.28
C ILE A 124 4.21 -15.75 -4.50
N ALA A 125 5.49 -16.12 -4.72
CA ALA A 125 5.89 -17.01 -5.80
C ALA A 125 5.23 -18.38 -5.66
N ALA A 126 5.25 -18.98 -4.47
CA ALA A 126 4.62 -20.26 -4.20
C ALA A 126 3.10 -20.21 -4.45
N LEU A 127 2.43 -19.14 -3.99
CA LEU A 127 1.00 -18.91 -4.25
C LEU A 127 0.73 -18.79 -5.76
N GLY A 128 1.51 -17.96 -6.46
CA GLY A 128 1.35 -17.73 -7.88
C GLY A 128 1.63 -18.95 -8.74
N LEU A 129 2.73 -19.65 -8.46
CA LEU A 129 3.11 -20.90 -9.14
C LEU A 129 2.07 -22.00 -8.89
N GLY A 130 1.64 -22.17 -7.63
CA GLY A 130 0.63 -23.15 -7.26
C GLY A 130 -0.71 -22.89 -7.95
N LEU A 131 -1.15 -21.65 -7.97
CA LEU A 131 -2.39 -21.26 -8.64
C LEU A 131 -2.30 -21.43 -10.17
N ALA A 132 -1.21 -20.97 -10.79
CA ALA A 132 -1.01 -21.08 -12.23
C ALA A 132 -0.86 -22.54 -12.69
N SER A 133 -0.22 -23.39 -11.88
CA SER A 133 -0.09 -24.84 -12.17
C SER A 133 -1.41 -25.60 -12.05
N SER A 134 -2.35 -25.09 -11.23
CA SER A 134 -3.66 -25.71 -11.03
C SER A 134 -4.68 -25.33 -12.09
N ILE A 135 -4.37 -24.37 -12.96
CA ILE A 135 -5.29 -23.85 -13.96
C ILE A 135 -4.81 -24.22 -15.37
N PRO A 136 -5.55 -25.01 -16.16
CA PRO A 136 -5.18 -25.38 -17.52
C PRO A 136 -4.95 -24.15 -18.42
N GLY A 137 -3.91 -24.22 -19.27
CA GLY A 137 -3.58 -23.16 -20.22
C GLY A 137 -2.86 -21.95 -19.60
N ARG A 138 -2.37 -22.06 -18.34
CA ARG A 138 -1.54 -21.04 -17.70
C ARG A 138 -0.07 -21.43 -17.66
N SER A 139 0.79 -20.44 -17.84
CA SER A 139 2.23 -20.60 -17.68
C SER A 139 2.61 -20.35 -16.23
N ALA A 140 3.05 -21.39 -15.53
CA ALA A 140 3.51 -21.25 -14.14
C ALA A 140 4.60 -20.19 -14.01
N LEU A 141 5.55 -20.13 -14.95
CA LEU A 141 6.62 -19.13 -14.95
C LEU A 141 6.09 -17.72 -15.18
N MET A 142 5.38 -17.47 -16.28
CA MET A 142 4.94 -16.13 -16.64
C MET A 142 3.86 -15.60 -15.68
N ASP A 143 2.88 -16.42 -15.38
CA ASP A 143 1.74 -16.03 -14.55
C ASP A 143 2.07 -16.07 -13.06
N GLY A 144 2.85 -17.08 -12.61
CA GLY A 144 3.25 -17.21 -11.22
C GLY A 144 4.20 -16.11 -10.78
N PHE A 145 5.31 -15.91 -11.48
CA PHE A 145 6.24 -14.82 -11.16
C PHE A 145 5.67 -13.44 -11.51
N GLY A 146 4.77 -13.35 -12.49
CA GLY A 146 4.09 -12.08 -12.82
C GLY A 146 3.28 -11.50 -11.67
N MET A 147 2.85 -12.32 -10.71
CA MET A 147 2.18 -11.85 -9.50
C MET A 147 3.09 -10.98 -8.62
N ILE A 148 4.40 -11.27 -8.60
CA ILE A 148 5.40 -10.48 -7.87
C ILE A 148 5.48 -9.05 -8.42
N ALA A 149 5.38 -8.88 -9.75
CA ALA A 149 5.39 -7.55 -10.36
C ALA A 149 4.22 -6.67 -9.87
N LEU A 150 3.02 -7.24 -9.76
CA LEU A 150 1.86 -6.54 -9.20
C LEU A 150 2.05 -6.25 -7.71
N ALA A 151 2.61 -7.21 -6.96
CA ALA A 151 2.93 -7.03 -5.55
C ALA A 151 3.91 -5.87 -5.28
N CYS A 152 4.87 -5.61 -6.19
CA CYS A 152 5.78 -4.46 -6.10
C CYS A 152 5.10 -3.14 -6.47
N LEU A 153 4.27 -3.13 -7.50
CA LEU A 153 3.70 -1.90 -8.06
C LEU A 153 2.59 -1.30 -7.18
N PHE A 154 1.76 -2.13 -6.58
CA PHE A 154 0.63 -1.67 -5.79
C PHE A 154 1.01 -0.91 -4.52
N PRO A 155 2.01 -1.30 -3.72
CA PRO A 155 2.53 -0.48 -2.63
C PRO A 155 2.99 0.91 -3.07
N ILE A 156 3.66 1.02 -4.22
CA ILE A 156 4.06 2.31 -4.78
C ILE A 156 2.83 3.19 -5.03
N ILE A 157 1.81 2.62 -5.68
CA ILE A 157 0.55 3.31 -5.99
C ILE A 157 -0.15 3.79 -4.72
N THR A 158 -0.23 2.95 -3.70
CA THR A 158 -0.94 3.28 -2.45
C THR A 158 -0.20 4.30 -1.62
N VAL A 159 1.13 4.25 -1.55
CA VAL A 159 1.94 5.26 -0.83
C VAL A 159 1.86 6.62 -1.51
N MET A 160 1.97 6.67 -2.84
CA MET A 160 1.77 7.94 -3.58
C MET A 160 0.36 8.46 -3.43
N GLY A 161 -0.65 7.59 -3.48
CA GLY A 161 -2.04 7.96 -3.26
C GLY A 161 -2.27 8.51 -1.86
N TYR A 162 -1.72 7.86 -0.84
CA TYR A 162 -1.76 8.34 0.54
C TYR A 162 -1.17 9.75 0.68
N ALA A 163 0.00 9.98 0.09
CA ALA A 163 0.66 11.27 0.14
C ALA A 163 -0.13 12.38 -0.57
N GLN A 164 -0.78 12.07 -1.68
CA GLN A 164 -1.65 13.01 -2.41
C GLN A 164 -2.89 13.37 -1.59
N ILE A 165 -3.52 12.39 -0.95
CA ILE A 165 -4.69 12.59 -0.08
C ILE A 165 -4.30 13.42 1.15
N ALA A 166 -3.17 13.12 1.79
CA ALA A 166 -2.68 13.86 2.95
C ALA A 166 -2.43 15.35 2.60
N ARG A 167 -1.83 15.63 1.44
CA ARG A 167 -1.68 17.01 0.96
C ARG A 167 -3.01 17.71 0.70
N TRP A 168 -3.95 17.00 0.10
CA TRP A 168 -5.27 17.57 -0.19
C TRP A 168 -6.03 17.91 1.09
N GLN A 169 -5.91 17.08 2.13
CA GLN A 169 -6.49 17.35 3.45
C GLN A 169 -5.80 18.52 4.16
N SER A 170 -4.47 18.62 4.06
CA SER A 170 -3.71 19.74 4.63
C SER A 170 -4.03 21.10 3.96
N ASN A 171 -4.38 21.08 2.69
CA ASN A 171 -4.77 22.28 1.95
C ASN A 171 -6.24 22.71 2.20
N ARG A 172 -7.03 21.95 2.96
CA ARG A 172 -8.34 22.42 3.40
C ARG A 172 -8.13 23.43 4.52
N PRO A 173 -8.65 24.69 4.40
CA PRO A 173 -8.51 25.67 5.46
C PRO A 173 -9.11 25.10 6.74
N SER A 174 -8.27 24.92 7.76
CA SER A 174 -8.73 24.68 9.12
C SER A 174 -9.65 25.83 9.47
N LYS A 175 -10.92 25.56 9.79
CA LYS A 175 -11.76 26.52 10.45
C LYS A 175 -11.02 26.89 11.74
N ILE A 176 -10.39 28.06 11.73
CA ILE A 176 -9.79 28.68 12.90
C ILE A 176 -10.92 28.77 13.92
N GLN A 177 -10.89 27.97 14.96
CA GLN A 177 -11.66 28.26 16.16
C GLN A 177 -11.07 29.54 16.72
N PRO A 178 -11.84 30.64 16.83
CA PRO A 178 -11.36 31.80 17.53
C PRO A 178 -11.15 31.39 18.98
N LEU A 179 -9.91 31.52 19.44
CA LEU A 179 -9.58 31.44 20.86
C LEU A 179 -10.44 32.45 21.59
N SER A 180 -11.53 32.02 22.20
CA SER A 180 -12.32 32.80 23.14
C SER A 180 -11.43 33.16 24.32
N GLY A 181 -11.15 34.43 24.41
CA GLY A 181 -10.86 35.21 25.58
C GLY A 181 -10.08 34.55 26.73
N THR A 182 -8.78 34.73 26.75
CA THR A 182 -8.07 34.78 28.02
C THR A 182 -8.03 36.25 28.44
N SER A 183 -8.93 36.61 29.35
CA SER A 183 -8.93 37.88 30.07
C SER A 183 -7.58 38.08 30.76
N VAL A 184 -6.82 39.01 30.26
CA VAL A 184 -5.66 39.56 30.96
C VAL A 184 -6.18 40.27 32.17
N THR A 185 -6.08 39.65 33.34
CA THR A 185 -6.25 40.31 34.62
C THR A 185 -5.01 41.18 34.85
N LYS A 186 -5.17 42.48 34.60
CA LYS A 186 -4.32 43.51 35.15
C LYS A 186 -4.42 43.45 36.68
N SER A 187 -3.40 43.03 37.36
CA SER A 187 -3.14 43.41 38.77
C SER A 187 -1.99 44.38 38.76
N HIS A 188 -2.37 45.56 38.77
CA HIS A 188 -2.20 46.65 39.73
C HIS A 188 -0.81 46.76 40.34
N GLN A 189 -0.19 47.78 39.89
CA GLN A 189 0.86 48.62 40.46
C GLN A 189 0.47 49.12 41.84
N GLY A 190 1.34 49.07 42.78
CA GLY A 190 1.22 49.71 44.11
C GLY A 190 2.60 49.62 44.74
N ASP A 191 3.37 50.70 44.61
CA ASP A 191 3.85 51.63 45.66
C ASP A 191 4.47 50.88 46.87
N THR A 192 5.60 51.18 47.33
CA THR A 192 6.15 52.46 47.85
C THR A 192 7.54 52.22 48.40
N HIS A 193 8.36 53.22 48.21
CA HIS A 193 9.27 53.92 49.15
C HIS A 193 9.80 53.23 50.40
N ALA A 194 11.06 53.56 50.63
CA ALA A 194 11.74 53.95 51.88
C ALA A 194 12.52 52.87 52.66
N LEU A 195 13.67 53.07 52.73
CA LEU A 195 14.77 53.37 53.64
C LEU A 195 15.99 52.55 53.37
#